data_4fdee65d971afe05fcba9f26f6ae001c
#
_entry.id   4fdee65d971afe05fcba9f26f6ae001c
#
_cell.length_a   1.000
_cell.length_b   1.000
_cell.length_c   1.000
_cell.angle_alpha   90.00
_cell.angle_beta   90.00
_cell.angle_gamma   90.00
#
_symmetry.space_group_name_H-M   'P 1'
#
loop_
_entity.id
_entity.type
_entity.pdbx_description
1 polymer ?
#
loop_
_entity_poly.entity_id
_entity_poly.type
_entity_poly.pdbx_seq_one_letter_code
_entity_poly.pdbx_strand_id
1 'polypeptide(L)'
;MPDSPTPLSSSSAAAARRPFVIVTGMSGAGRMTALRALEDFGYVAVDNVPLPLLGDLMRSTAGSPGEMAAPIAFGIDTRTYGFDAHDLARRMQELRLRADLAPRLLYLDCDTETLQRRYTESRRPHPMAPDRPVADGIADERRMIGQLRDSADLVIDTSTLAPHQFKQVLLGHFALDAAAGMRIAVMSFSYRRGVPREADLVFDVRFL
;
A
#
# COMPACT_ATOMS: atom_id res chain seq x y z
N MET A 1 60.31 -16.17 -5.67
CA MET A 1 58.89 -16.34 -5.97
C MET A 1 58.12 -15.71 -4.85
N PRO A 2 57.51 -14.50 -5.01
CA PRO A 2 56.67 -13.91 -3.99
C PRO A 2 55.25 -14.44 -4.13
N ASP A 3 54.65 -14.81 -2.98
CA ASP A 3 53.28 -15.24 -2.80
C ASP A 3 52.25 -14.19 -3.29
N SER A 4 51.38 -14.64 -4.16
CA SER A 4 50.21 -13.86 -4.59
C SER A 4 49.14 -13.88 -3.50
N PRO A 5 48.61 -12.77 -3.04
CA PRO A 5 47.50 -12.77 -2.09
C PRO A 5 46.21 -13.24 -2.77
N THR A 6 45.60 -14.27 -2.21
CA THR A 6 44.25 -14.76 -2.53
C THR A 6 43.26 -13.62 -2.29
N PRO A 7 42.37 -13.28 -3.23
CA PRO A 7 41.32 -12.31 -2.97
C PRO A 7 40.28 -12.87 -2.00
N LEU A 8 40.12 -12.21 -0.86
CA LEU A 8 39.03 -12.45 0.08
C LEU A 8 37.71 -12.05 -0.59
N SER A 9 37.06 -13.02 -1.24
CA SER A 9 35.68 -12.87 -1.67
C SER A 9 34.74 -13.17 -0.49
N SER A 10 34.39 -12.16 0.27
CA SER A 10 33.29 -12.22 1.21
C SER A 10 32.40 -10.97 1.07
N SER A 11 31.75 -10.84 -0.08
CA SER A 11 30.54 -10.10 -0.15
C SER A 11 29.40 -11.06 0.20
N SER A 12 29.08 -11.17 1.47
CA SER A 12 27.78 -11.68 1.91
C SER A 12 26.73 -10.71 1.37
N ALA A 13 26.20 -11.02 0.19
CA ALA A 13 25.01 -10.35 -0.32
C ALA A 13 23.91 -10.59 0.73
N ALA A 14 23.59 -9.57 1.50
CA ALA A 14 22.43 -9.59 2.38
C ALA A 14 21.24 -10.02 1.52
N ALA A 15 20.67 -11.18 1.81
CA ALA A 15 19.56 -11.73 1.04
C ALA A 15 18.47 -10.65 0.94
N ALA A 16 18.12 -10.25 -0.29
CA ALA A 16 17.18 -9.19 -0.52
C ALA A 16 15.84 -9.59 0.12
N ARG A 17 15.36 -8.76 1.06
CA ARG A 17 14.09 -9.00 1.75
C ARG A 17 12.94 -8.91 0.75
N ARG A 18 12.04 -9.89 0.78
CA ARG A 18 10.88 -9.93 -0.11
C ARG A 18 9.94 -8.77 0.16
N PRO A 19 9.60 -7.94 -0.84
CA PRO A 19 8.59 -6.90 -0.68
C PRO A 19 7.21 -7.51 -0.39
N PHE A 20 6.57 -6.98 0.63
CA PHE A 20 5.25 -7.40 1.08
C PHE A 20 4.41 -6.17 1.43
N VAL A 21 3.23 -6.03 0.82
CA VAL A 21 2.37 -4.87 1.02
C VAL A 21 0.98 -5.32 1.47
N ILE A 22 0.47 -4.74 2.56
CA ILE A 22 -0.95 -4.79 2.87
C ILE A 22 -1.57 -3.46 2.46
N VAL A 23 -2.59 -3.53 1.61
CA VAL A 23 -3.38 -2.39 1.17
C VAL A 23 -4.70 -2.38 1.93
N THR A 24 -4.91 -1.38 2.74
CA THR A 24 -6.13 -1.16 3.53
C THR A 24 -6.59 0.29 3.43
N GLY A 25 -7.66 0.66 4.10
CA GLY A 25 -8.15 2.03 4.13
C GLY A 25 -9.65 2.12 3.92
N MET A 26 -10.15 3.35 3.73
CA MET A 26 -11.56 3.62 3.59
C MET A 26 -12.17 2.94 2.37
N SER A 27 -13.33 2.33 2.54
CA SER A 27 -14.12 1.75 1.45
C SER A 27 -14.46 2.83 0.42
N GLY A 28 -14.10 2.60 -0.84
CA GLY A 28 -14.23 3.62 -1.91
C GLY A 28 -12.99 4.50 -2.10
N ALA A 29 -11.95 4.37 -1.27
CA ALA A 29 -10.70 5.13 -1.42
C ALA A 29 -9.77 4.62 -2.53
N GLY A 30 -10.12 3.54 -3.25
CA GLY A 30 -9.37 3.09 -4.43
C GLY A 30 -8.49 1.86 -4.21
N ARG A 31 -8.77 1.00 -3.22
CA ARG A 31 -8.00 -0.23 -2.94
C ARG A 31 -7.83 -1.13 -4.17
N MET A 32 -8.91 -1.35 -4.93
CA MET A 32 -8.82 -2.16 -6.16
C MET A 32 -7.90 -1.54 -7.22
N THR A 33 -7.92 -0.22 -7.34
CA THR A 33 -7.01 0.52 -8.23
C THR A 33 -5.55 0.36 -7.78
N ALA A 34 -5.31 0.40 -6.47
CA ALA A 34 -3.97 0.18 -5.91
C ALA A 34 -3.48 -1.24 -6.18
N LEU A 35 -4.31 -2.26 -5.95
CA LEU A 35 -3.93 -3.66 -6.19
C LEU A 35 -3.59 -3.91 -7.65
N ARG A 36 -4.42 -3.41 -8.59
CA ARG A 36 -4.13 -3.51 -10.04
C ARG A 36 -2.84 -2.79 -10.43
N ALA A 37 -2.58 -1.62 -9.84
CA ALA A 37 -1.32 -0.93 -10.09
C ALA A 37 -0.12 -1.72 -9.56
N LEU A 38 -0.23 -2.35 -8.40
CA LEU A 38 0.81 -3.21 -7.84
C LEU A 38 1.03 -4.47 -8.70
N GLU A 39 -0.04 -5.07 -9.28
CA GLU A 39 0.09 -6.14 -10.28
C GLU A 39 0.90 -5.68 -11.50
N ASP A 40 0.60 -4.49 -12.03
CA ASP A 40 1.36 -3.89 -13.15
C ASP A 40 2.83 -3.63 -12.77
N PHE A 41 3.16 -3.51 -11.49
CA PHE A 41 4.54 -3.37 -11.00
C PHE A 41 5.21 -4.71 -10.67
N GLY A 42 4.55 -5.83 -10.95
CA GLY A 42 5.10 -7.19 -10.76
C GLY A 42 4.80 -7.81 -9.40
N TYR A 43 3.90 -7.26 -8.59
CA TYR A 43 3.42 -7.91 -7.37
C TYR A 43 2.37 -8.98 -7.68
N VAL A 44 2.38 -10.07 -6.94
CA VAL A 44 1.24 -10.98 -6.86
C VAL A 44 0.20 -10.35 -5.95
N ALA A 45 -0.88 -9.83 -6.52
CA ALA A 45 -1.93 -9.16 -5.75
C ALA A 45 -3.10 -10.11 -5.48
N VAL A 46 -3.54 -10.17 -4.23
CA VAL A 46 -4.72 -10.94 -3.81
C VAL A 46 -5.63 -10.03 -2.99
N ASP A 47 -6.87 -9.90 -3.43
CA ASP A 47 -7.85 -9.08 -2.72
C ASP A 47 -8.67 -9.89 -1.73
N ASN A 48 -9.18 -9.20 -0.69
CA ASN A 48 -10.09 -9.76 0.31
C ASN A 48 -9.55 -11.01 1.02
N VAL A 49 -8.26 -10.97 1.38
CA VAL A 49 -7.58 -12.08 2.05
C VAL A 49 -8.08 -12.23 3.49
N PRO A 50 -8.70 -13.37 3.86
CA PRO A 50 -9.09 -13.61 5.24
C PRO A 50 -7.88 -13.53 6.18
N LEU A 51 -7.99 -12.75 7.25
CA LEU A 51 -6.89 -12.57 8.20
C LEU A 51 -6.30 -13.88 8.75
N PRO A 52 -7.10 -14.91 9.09
CA PRO A 52 -6.56 -16.19 9.55
C PRO A 52 -5.66 -16.89 8.53
N LEU A 53 -5.91 -16.69 7.22
CA LEU A 53 -5.18 -17.35 6.13
C LEU A 53 -3.92 -16.59 5.69
N LEU A 54 -3.69 -15.39 6.20
CA LEU A 54 -2.57 -14.55 5.81
C LEU A 54 -1.22 -15.28 5.91
N GLY A 55 -0.99 -15.99 7.03
CA GLY A 55 0.24 -16.75 7.24
C GLY A 55 0.42 -17.94 6.27
N ASP A 56 -0.66 -18.62 5.92
CA ASP A 56 -0.63 -19.76 5.00
C ASP A 56 -0.35 -19.31 3.58
N LEU A 57 -1.01 -18.25 3.13
CA LEU A 57 -0.77 -17.67 1.82
C LEU A 57 0.67 -17.17 1.67
N MET A 58 1.21 -16.56 2.73
CA MET A 58 2.61 -16.13 2.71
C MET A 58 3.59 -17.30 2.57
N ARG A 59 3.30 -18.46 3.20
CA ARG A 59 4.12 -19.66 3.06
C ARG A 59 3.99 -20.27 1.68
N SER A 60 2.78 -20.38 1.15
CA SER A 60 2.53 -20.97 -0.17
C SER A 60 3.11 -20.17 -1.34
N THR A 61 3.31 -18.88 -1.13
CA THR A 61 3.90 -17.98 -2.15
C THR A 61 5.41 -17.79 -1.97
N ALA A 62 6.05 -18.50 -1.03
CA ALA A 62 7.48 -18.41 -0.72
C ALA A 62 8.31 -19.14 -1.77
N GLY A 63 8.22 -19.08 -3.03
CA GLY A 63 9.07 -19.66 -4.07
C GLY A 63 9.81 -20.96 -3.73
N SER A 64 10.34 -21.64 -4.71
CA SER A 64 11.23 -22.79 -4.49
C SER A 64 12.59 -22.35 -3.93
N PRO A 65 13.32 -23.19 -3.21
CA PRO A 65 14.67 -22.88 -2.76
C PRO A 65 15.56 -22.48 -3.96
N GLY A 66 16.09 -21.25 -3.93
CA GLY A 66 16.91 -20.69 -5.02
C GLY A 66 16.19 -19.75 -5.97
N GLU A 67 14.86 -19.65 -5.92
CA GLU A 67 14.08 -18.64 -6.66
C GLU A 67 13.77 -17.45 -5.76
N MET A 68 13.91 -16.23 -6.29
CA MET A 68 13.49 -15.04 -5.58
C MET A 68 11.97 -15.01 -5.57
N ALA A 69 11.38 -15.19 -4.39
CA ALA A 69 9.93 -15.19 -4.24
C ALA A 69 9.32 -13.87 -4.73
N ALA A 70 8.29 -13.95 -5.56
CA ALA A 70 7.64 -12.77 -6.11
C ALA A 70 7.14 -11.85 -4.98
N PRO A 71 7.21 -10.54 -5.13
CA PRO A 71 6.62 -9.57 -4.19
C PRO A 71 5.12 -9.76 -4.10
N ILE A 72 4.54 -9.51 -2.93
CA ILE A 72 3.11 -9.76 -2.68
C ILE A 72 2.40 -8.49 -2.22
N ALA A 73 1.16 -8.32 -2.69
CA ALA A 73 0.24 -7.30 -2.21
C ALA A 73 -1.09 -7.94 -1.79
N PHE A 74 -1.51 -7.73 -0.54
CA PHE A 74 -2.79 -8.20 -0.03
C PHE A 74 -3.75 -7.03 0.21
N GLY A 75 -4.96 -7.15 -0.34
CA GLY A 75 -6.07 -6.26 -0.04
C GLY A 75 -6.85 -6.76 1.18
N ILE A 76 -6.97 -5.93 2.20
CA ILE A 76 -7.69 -6.24 3.43
C ILE A 76 -8.53 -5.03 3.82
N ASP A 77 -9.84 -5.21 4.00
CA ASP A 77 -10.74 -4.15 4.45
C ASP A 77 -11.80 -4.68 5.43
N THR A 78 -12.70 -3.82 5.85
CA THR A 78 -13.78 -4.13 6.80
C THR A 78 -14.72 -5.25 6.35
N ARG A 79 -14.74 -5.63 5.06
CA ARG A 79 -15.52 -6.74 4.52
C ARG A 79 -14.79 -8.07 4.58
N THR A 80 -13.49 -8.02 4.82
CA THR A 80 -12.66 -9.22 4.88
C THR A 80 -13.10 -10.11 6.03
N TYR A 81 -13.27 -11.40 5.78
CA TYR A 81 -13.65 -12.35 6.82
C TYR A 81 -12.63 -12.35 7.97
N GLY A 82 -13.13 -12.19 9.19
CA GLY A 82 -12.31 -12.12 10.39
C GLY A 82 -11.53 -10.77 10.50
N PHE A 83 -11.97 -9.72 9.81
CA PHE A 83 -11.34 -8.41 9.93
C PHE A 83 -11.44 -7.87 11.37
N ASP A 84 -10.30 -7.57 11.91
CA ASP A 84 -10.13 -6.80 13.14
C ASP A 84 -8.92 -5.88 12.98
N ALA A 85 -9.11 -4.58 13.21
CA ALA A 85 -8.06 -3.59 12.98
C ALA A 85 -6.89 -3.74 13.95
N HIS A 86 -7.16 -4.16 15.19
CA HIS A 86 -6.12 -4.44 16.19
C HIS A 86 -5.31 -5.69 15.80
N ASP A 87 -5.99 -6.76 15.38
CA ASP A 87 -5.32 -7.99 14.96
C ASP A 87 -4.45 -7.73 13.72
N LEU A 88 -4.94 -6.94 12.76
CA LEU A 88 -4.15 -6.56 11.59
C LEU A 88 -2.90 -5.74 11.98
N ALA A 89 -3.04 -4.76 12.87
CA ALA A 89 -1.91 -3.97 13.34
C ALA A 89 -0.87 -4.85 14.08
N ARG A 90 -1.32 -5.76 14.95
CA ARG A 90 -0.47 -6.72 15.65
C ARG A 90 0.28 -7.62 14.66
N ARG A 91 -0.42 -8.19 13.68
CA ARG A 91 0.20 -9.04 12.63
C ARG A 91 1.24 -8.27 11.82
N MET A 92 0.98 -6.99 11.51
CA MET A 92 1.98 -6.17 10.83
C MET A 92 3.25 -6.00 11.67
N GLN A 93 3.12 -5.84 12.99
CA GLN A 93 4.30 -5.80 13.87
C GLN A 93 5.06 -7.13 13.87
N GLU A 94 4.37 -8.25 13.95
CA GLU A 94 4.97 -9.60 13.86
C GLU A 94 5.70 -9.80 12.52
N LEU A 95 5.12 -9.36 11.41
CA LEU A 95 5.71 -9.43 10.09
C LEU A 95 6.99 -8.57 9.96
N ARG A 96 7.03 -7.41 10.61
CA ARG A 96 8.22 -6.54 10.63
C ARG A 96 9.42 -7.19 11.33
N LEU A 97 9.19 -8.14 12.24
CA LEU A 97 10.26 -8.89 12.91
C LEU A 97 10.87 -9.99 12.03
N ARG A 98 10.25 -10.33 10.91
CA ARG A 98 10.76 -11.34 9.99
C ARG A 98 11.92 -10.80 9.17
N ALA A 99 13.03 -11.55 9.15
CA ALA A 99 14.24 -11.16 8.41
C ALA A 99 14.10 -11.30 6.88
N ASP A 100 13.21 -12.19 6.42
CA ASP A 100 12.99 -12.52 5.01
C ASP A 100 11.99 -11.58 4.31
N LEU A 101 11.27 -10.72 5.05
CA LEU A 101 10.24 -9.85 4.52
C LEU A 101 10.59 -8.36 4.69
N ALA A 102 10.09 -7.56 3.74
CA ALA A 102 10.03 -6.10 3.84
C ALA A 102 8.55 -5.65 3.85
N PRO A 103 7.83 -5.87 4.98
CA PRO A 103 6.40 -5.56 5.04
C PRO A 103 6.16 -4.06 5.09
N ARG A 104 5.13 -3.61 4.35
CA ARG A 104 4.63 -2.24 4.37
C ARG A 104 3.11 -2.24 4.48
N LEU A 105 2.56 -1.38 5.33
CA LEU A 105 1.13 -1.12 5.43
C LEU A 105 0.82 0.17 4.66
N LEU A 106 0.09 0.03 3.56
CA LEU A 106 -0.45 1.13 2.78
C LEU A 106 -1.88 1.40 3.22
N TYR A 107 -2.13 2.60 3.75
CA TYR A 107 -3.46 3.06 4.09
C TYR A 107 -3.97 4.07 3.05
N LEU A 108 -5.12 3.79 2.47
CA LEU A 108 -5.80 4.68 1.53
C LEU A 108 -6.86 5.48 2.25
N ASP A 109 -6.65 6.78 2.31
CA ASP A 109 -7.63 7.74 2.86
C ASP A 109 -8.40 8.44 1.74
N CYS A 110 -9.54 9.00 2.10
CA CYS A 110 -10.33 9.86 1.24
C CYS A 110 -11.29 10.67 2.11
N ASP A 111 -11.53 11.93 1.76
CA ASP A 111 -12.48 12.76 2.48
C ASP A 111 -13.93 12.24 2.36
N THR A 112 -14.75 12.59 3.33
CA THR A 112 -16.13 12.11 3.43
C THR A 112 -16.99 12.54 2.24
N GLU A 113 -16.82 13.76 1.76
CA GLU A 113 -17.61 14.31 0.65
C GLU A 113 -17.30 13.55 -0.66
N THR A 114 -16.02 13.33 -0.93
CA THR A 114 -15.59 12.56 -2.10
C THR A 114 -16.05 11.10 -2.01
N LEU A 115 -15.98 10.46 -0.84
CA LEU A 115 -16.52 9.11 -0.65
C LEU A 115 -18.01 9.05 -0.91
N GLN A 116 -18.81 9.97 -0.34
CA GLN A 116 -20.25 10.04 -0.57
C GLN A 116 -20.57 10.18 -2.07
N ARG A 117 -19.86 11.07 -2.78
CA ARG A 117 -20.00 11.23 -4.22
C ARG A 117 -19.70 9.92 -4.98
N ARG A 118 -18.59 9.26 -4.68
CA ARG A 118 -18.20 7.97 -5.31
C ARG A 118 -19.24 6.88 -5.07
N TYR A 119 -19.82 6.81 -3.88
CA TYR A 119 -20.90 5.87 -3.56
C TYR A 119 -22.18 6.19 -4.32
N THR A 120 -22.56 7.47 -4.44
CA THR A 120 -23.71 7.93 -5.22
C THR A 120 -23.53 7.56 -6.70
N GLU A 121 -22.37 7.81 -7.27
CA GLU A 121 -22.05 7.48 -8.67
C GLU A 121 -22.06 5.97 -8.94
N SER A 122 -21.53 5.15 -8.01
CA SER A 122 -21.46 3.70 -8.16
C SER A 122 -22.79 2.99 -7.85
N ARG A 123 -23.73 3.65 -7.20
CA ARG A 123 -25.03 3.11 -6.72
C ARG A 123 -24.88 1.85 -5.85
N ARG A 124 -23.75 1.70 -5.16
CA ARG A 124 -23.51 0.60 -4.24
C ARG A 124 -23.77 1.04 -2.81
N PRO A 125 -24.38 0.20 -1.96
CA PRO A 125 -24.46 0.51 -0.53
C PRO A 125 -23.07 0.49 0.11
N HIS A 126 -22.93 1.29 1.16
CA HIS A 126 -21.70 1.25 1.96
C HIS A 126 -21.67 -0.05 2.78
N PRO A 127 -20.52 -0.77 2.87
CA PRO A 127 -20.43 -2.06 3.57
C PRO A 127 -20.97 -2.02 5.01
N MET A 128 -20.72 -0.92 5.74
CA MET A 128 -21.16 -0.72 7.12
C MET A 128 -22.51 0.00 7.27
N ALA A 129 -23.16 0.35 6.16
CA ALA A 129 -24.47 1.01 6.15
C ALA A 129 -25.31 0.53 4.95
N PRO A 130 -25.66 -0.78 4.89
CA PRO A 130 -26.45 -1.30 3.76
C PRO A 130 -27.88 -0.75 3.73
N ASP A 131 -28.40 -0.36 4.89
CA ASP A 131 -29.79 0.03 5.18
C ASP A 131 -29.94 1.46 5.74
N ARG A 132 -28.87 2.24 5.76
CA ARG A 132 -28.84 3.61 6.31
C ARG A 132 -27.98 4.53 5.43
N PRO A 133 -27.98 5.85 5.70
CA PRO A 133 -27.19 6.80 4.92
C PRO A 133 -25.70 6.41 4.81
N VAL A 134 -25.13 6.56 3.62
CA VAL A 134 -23.72 6.28 3.35
C VAL A 134 -22.79 7.06 4.30
N ALA A 135 -23.17 8.27 4.70
CA ALA A 135 -22.41 9.10 5.63
C ALA A 135 -22.17 8.38 6.98
N ASP A 136 -23.19 7.68 7.49
CA ASP A 136 -23.09 6.96 8.76
C ASP A 136 -22.09 5.80 8.65
N GLY A 137 -22.16 5.06 7.53
CA GLY A 137 -21.21 3.97 7.27
C GLY A 137 -19.76 4.46 7.15
N ILE A 138 -19.54 5.59 6.48
CA ILE A 138 -18.21 6.22 6.38
C ILE A 138 -17.69 6.64 7.75
N ALA A 139 -18.54 7.25 8.59
CA ALA A 139 -18.16 7.67 9.94
C ALA A 139 -17.80 6.47 10.84
N ASP A 140 -18.60 5.40 10.76
CA ASP A 140 -18.37 4.17 11.52
C ASP A 140 -17.08 3.47 11.07
N GLU A 141 -16.87 3.36 9.75
CA GLU A 141 -15.65 2.76 9.20
C GLU A 141 -14.41 3.55 9.62
N ARG A 142 -14.44 4.88 9.51
CA ARG A 142 -13.32 5.75 9.91
C ARG A 142 -12.95 5.57 11.38
N ARG A 143 -13.93 5.40 12.28
CA ARG A 143 -13.68 5.10 13.69
C ARG A 143 -13.05 3.72 13.89
N MET A 144 -13.54 2.73 13.17
CA MET A 144 -13.09 1.34 13.29
C MET A 144 -11.64 1.16 12.81
N ILE A 145 -11.27 1.76 11.68
CA ILE A 145 -9.96 1.54 11.06
C ILE A 145 -8.96 2.69 11.30
N GLY A 146 -9.35 3.73 12.04
CA GLY A 146 -8.50 4.91 12.28
C GLY A 146 -7.12 4.58 12.84
N GLN A 147 -7.02 3.62 13.75
CA GLN A 147 -5.75 3.17 14.32
C GLN A 147 -4.79 2.55 13.28
N LEU A 148 -5.30 1.99 12.18
CA LEU A 148 -4.47 1.47 11.10
C LEU A 148 -3.80 2.60 10.32
N ARG A 149 -4.46 3.76 10.23
CA ARG A 149 -3.90 4.96 9.62
C ARG A 149 -2.65 5.42 10.37
N ASP A 150 -2.71 5.43 11.70
CA ASP A 150 -1.60 5.88 12.54
C ASP A 150 -0.41 4.89 12.55
N SER A 151 -0.68 3.61 12.29
CA SER A 151 0.33 2.55 12.21
C SER A 151 0.84 2.28 10.78
N ALA A 152 0.28 2.97 9.78
CA ALA A 152 0.64 2.78 8.37
C ALA A 152 2.04 3.32 8.05
N ASP A 153 2.77 2.59 7.20
CA ASP A 153 4.07 3.02 6.67
C ASP A 153 3.91 4.09 5.57
N LEU A 154 2.75 4.10 4.92
CA LEU A 154 2.38 5.08 3.90
C LEU A 154 0.87 5.33 3.95
N VAL A 155 0.49 6.59 4.02
CA VAL A 155 -0.90 7.04 3.90
C VAL A 155 -1.03 7.84 2.61
N ILE A 156 -1.94 7.44 1.73
CA ILE A 156 -2.26 8.18 0.50
C ILE A 156 -3.69 8.69 0.56
N ASP A 157 -3.85 10.01 0.52
CA ASP A 157 -5.16 10.67 0.38
C ASP A 157 -5.54 10.71 -1.11
N THR A 158 -6.60 9.98 -1.46
CA THR A 158 -7.08 9.87 -2.85
C THR A 158 -8.20 10.84 -3.18
N SER A 159 -8.52 11.79 -2.31
CA SER A 159 -9.66 12.71 -2.45
C SER A 159 -9.62 13.50 -3.75
N THR A 160 -8.44 13.97 -4.13
CA THR A 160 -8.24 14.83 -5.31
C THR A 160 -7.49 14.14 -6.45
N LEU A 161 -7.05 12.89 -6.25
CA LEU A 161 -6.26 12.17 -7.24
C LEU A 161 -7.14 11.55 -8.33
N ALA A 162 -6.81 11.83 -9.58
CA ALA A 162 -7.33 11.04 -10.69
C ALA A 162 -6.66 9.65 -10.71
N PRO A 163 -7.30 8.60 -11.28
CA PRO A 163 -6.74 7.24 -11.25
C PRO A 163 -5.32 7.13 -11.78
N HIS A 164 -4.97 7.89 -12.83
CA HIS A 164 -3.61 7.88 -13.39
C HIS A 164 -2.60 8.55 -12.46
N GLN A 165 -2.97 9.63 -11.76
CA GLN A 165 -2.12 10.30 -10.78
C GLN A 165 -1.87 9.38 -9.59
N PHE A 166 -2.92 8.72 -9.10
CA PHE A 166 -2.80 7.74 -8.04
C PHE A 166 -1.83 6.60 -8.40
N LYS A 167 -1.92 6.07 -9.65
CA LYS A 167 -0.96 5.07 -10.15
C LYS A 167 0.48 5.60 -10.16
N GLN A 168 0.70 6.87 -10.53
CA GLN A 168 2.05 7.47 -10.49
C GLN A 168 2.60 7.60 -9.07
N VAL A 169 1.76 8.01 -8.11
CA VAL A 169 2.15 8.04 -6.69
C VAL A 169 2.57 6.64 -6.23
N LEU A 170 1.77 5.61 -6.52
CA LEU A 170 2.11 4.23 -6.18
C LEU A 170 3.41 3.75 -6.85
N LEU A 171 3.62 4.11 -8.11
CA LEU A 171 4.84 3.78 -8.85
C LEU A 171 6.08 4.34 -8.14
N GLY A 172 6.02 5.57 -7.66
CA GLY A 172 7.11 6.20 -6.91
C GLY A 172 7.50 5.46 -5.63
N HIS A 173 6.54 4.75 -4.99
CA HIS A 173 6.76 4.07 -3.72
C HIS A 173 7.00 2.56 -3.83
N PHE A 174 6.50 1.90 -4.88
CA PHE A 174 6.40 0.44 -4.96
C PHE A 174 7.01 -0.18 -6.23
N ALA A 175 7.57 0.61 -7.17
CA ALA A 175 8.27 0.02 -8.31
C ALA A 175 9.44 -0.86 -7.84
N LEU A 176 9.58 -2.05 -8.44
CA LEU A 176 10.56 -3.06 -8.07
C LEU A 176 11.93 -2.84 -8.72
N ASP A 177 11.96 -2.21 -9.89
CA ASP A 177 13.15 -2.04 -10.72
C ASP A 177 14.01 -0.83 -10.37
N ALA A 178 14.11 -0.47 -9.12
CA ALA A 178 15.04 0.58 -8.77
C ALA A 178 16.27 0.01 -8.08
N ALA A 179 17.37 0.03 -8.80
CA ALA A 179 18.68 0.11 -8.18
C ALA A 179 18.60 1.10 -6.98
N ALA A 180 19.26 0.76 -5.87
CA ALA A 180 19.24 1.54 -4.63
C ALA A 180 19.69 3.00 -4.90
N GLY A 181 18.76 3.84 -5.33
CA GLY A 181 18.95 5.25 -5.66
C GLY A 181 17.78 6.07 -5.11
N MET A 182 18.02 7.35 -4.90
CA MET A 182 16.98 8.30 -4.51
C MET A 182 15.90 8.34 -5.61
N ARG A 183 14.66 8.05 -5.26
CA ARG A 183 13.52 8.17 -6.18
C ARG A 183 12.93 9.57 -6.07
N ILE A 184 12.83 10.24 -7.20
CA ILE A 184 12.18 11.54 -7.28
C ILE A 184 10.89 11.38 -8.07
N ALA A 185 9.75 11.63 -7.42
CA ALA A 185 8.46 11.75 -8.09
C ALA A 185 8.18 13.22 -8.36
N VAL A 186 8.02 13.60 -9.63
CA VAL A 186 7.66 14.96 -10.00
C VAL A 186 6.19 14.99 -10.39
N MET A 187 5.41 15.84 -9.70
CA MET A 187 3.98 15.99 -9.93
C MET A 187 3.65 17.42 -10.30
N SER A 188 2.92 17.63 -11.40
CA SER A 188 2.32 18.91 -11.74
C SER A 188 0.93 19.01 -11.12
N PHE A 189 0.65 20.12 -10.44
CA PHE A 189 -0.65 20.35 -9.80
C PHE A 189 -1.12 21.80 -9.97
N SER A 190 -2.39 22.03 -9.73
CA SER A 190 -2.98 23.38 -9.69
C SER A 190 -3.30 23.80 -8.27
N TYR A 191 -2.83 24.94 -7.83
CA TYR A 191 -3.15 25.52 -6.52
C TYR A 191 -4.66 25.67 -6.26
N ARG A 192 -5.48 25.70 -7.30
CA ARG A 192 -6.95 25.71 -7.17
C ARG A 192 -7.49 24.47 -6.43
N ARG A 193 -6.76 23.36 -6.50
CA ARG A 193 -7.12 22.08 -5.83
C ARG A 193 -6.33 21.82 -4.56
N GLY A 194 -5.54 22.80 -4.11
CA GLY A 194 -4.63 22.66 -2.98
C GLY A 194 -3.29 22.05 -3.36
N VAL A 195 -2.37 22.05 -2.39
CA VAL A 195 -1.05 21.42 -2.50
C VAL A 195 -1.23 19.93 -2.22
N PRO A 196 -0.64 19.02 -3.05
CA PRO A 196 -0.64 17.58 -2.75
C PRO A 196 -0.01 17.32 -1.38
N ARG A 197 -0.70 16.53 -0.55
CA ARG A 197 -0.24 16.23 0.82
C ARG A 197 1.00 15.34 0.86
N GLU A 198 1.25 14.63 -0.24
CA GLU A 198 2.37 13.72 -0.43
C GLU A 198 3.66 14.43 -0.91
N ALA A 199 3.60 15.74 -1.15
CA ALA A 199 4.75 16.50 -1.64
C ALA A 199 5.70 16.88 -0.50
N ASP A 200 6.94 16.38 -0.56
CA ASP A 200 8.02 16.80 0.34
C ASP A 200 8.56 18.18 -0.02
N LEU A 201 8.53 18.53 -1.32
CA LEU A 201 8.99 19.81 -1.86
C LEU A 201 7.96 20.35 -2.85
N VAL A 202 7.68 21.65 -2.78
CA VAL A 202 6.78 22.35 -3.70
C VAL A 202 7.50 23.53 -4.32
N PHE A 203 7.52 23.57 -5.64
CA PHE A 203 8.08 24.69 -6.41
C PHE A 203 6.96 25.42 -7.15
N ASP A 204 6.83 26.71 -6.91
CA ASP A 204 5.95 27.56 -7.70
C ASP A 204 6.72 28.04 -8.95
N VAL A 205 6.28 27.60 -10.13
CA VAL A 205 6.93 27.94 -11.42
C VAL A 205 6.10 28.90 -12.25
N ARG A 206 5.09 29.57 -11.67
CA ARG A 206 4.22 30.51 -12.40
C ARG A 206 4.92 31.81 -12.83
N PHE A 207 6.15 32.01 -12.40
CA PHE A 207 6.98 33.12 -12.81
C PHE A 207 7.79 32.86 -14.10
N LEU A 208 7.75 31.62 -14.61
CA LEU A 208 8.34 31.26 -15.89
C LEU A 208 7.37 31.52 -17.04
#